data_3a26211ec7c7605b1dbb8d0c17d13373
#
_entry.id   3a26211ec7c7605b1dbb8d0c17d13373
#
_cell.length_a   1.000
_cell.length_b   1.000
_cell.length_c   1.000
_cell.angle_alpha   90.00
_cell.angle_beta   90.00
_cell.angle_gamma   90.00
#
_symmetry.space_group_name_H-M   'P 1'
#
loop_
_entity.id
_entity.type
_entity.pdbx_description
1 polymer ?
#
loop_
_entity_poly.entity_id
_entity_poly.type
_entity_poly.pdbx_seq_one_letter_code
_entity_poly.pdbx_strand_id
1 'polypeptide(L)'
;DVYKRQMLKRAVNVGFSGGEKKRFEILQMAMLKPKVSILDETDSGLDVDALKIVSDGVNAERNEDNAIVVITHYQRLLDYIVPDFVHILSDGNIIKTGGPELALEVEKNGYAGLINAA
;
A
#
# COMPACT_ATOMS: atom_id res chain seq x y z
N ASP A 1 8.55 7.87 20.68
CA ASP A 1 7.41 7.39 21.47
C ASP A 1 6.49 8.48 22.03
N VAL A 2 6.99 9.68 22.32
CA VAL A 2 6.15 10.84 22.71
C VAL A 2 5.20 11.22 21.58
N TYR A 3 5.67 11.19 20.34
CA TYR A 3 4.89 11.52 19.14
C TYR A 3 3.72 10.53 18.95
N LYS A 4 3.96 9.23 19.10
CA LYS A 4 2.91 8.20 19.01
C LYS A 4 1.84 8.38 20.09
N ARG A 5 2.23 8.74 21.32
CA ARG A 5 1.28 9.01 22.42
C ARG A 5 0.43 10.25 22.16
N GLN A 6 0.98 11.27 21.51
CA GLN A 6 0.23 12.47 21.15
C GLN A 6 -0.82 12.16 20.07
N MET A 7 -0.49 11.32 19.07
CA MET A 7 -1.44 10.91 18.04
C MET A 7 -2.65 10.16 18.60
N LEU A 8 -2.46 9.31 19.60
CA LEU A 8 -3.56 8.55 20.23
C LEU A 8 -4.60 9.43 20.93
N LYS A 9 -4.25 10.66 21.29
CA LYS A 9 -5.14 11.62 21.97
C LYS A 9 -5.85 12.58 21.02
N ARG A 10 -5.51 12.56 19.73
CA ARG A 10 -6.12 13.43 18.70
C ARG A 10 -7.35 12.76 18.12
N ALA A 11 -8.34 13.57 17.75
CA ALA A 11 -9.47 13.08 16.97
C ALA A 11 -9.00 12.53 15.62
N VAL A 12 -9.59 11.42 15.18
CA VAL A 12 -9.21 10.73 13.95
C VAL A 12 -9.32 11.67 12.75
N ASN A 13 -8.23 11.78 11.98
CA ASN A 13 -8.14 12.59 10.76
C ASN A 13 -8.38 14.09 10.92
N VAL A 14 -8.41 14.62 12.14
CA VAL A 14 -8.56 16.06 12.39
C VAL A 14 -7.19 16.70 12.60
N GLY A 15 -6.83 17.66 11.73
CA GLY A 15 -5.57 18.39 11.80
C GLY A 15 -4.32 17.54 11.57
N PHE A 16 -4.46 16.35 10.96
CA PHE A 16 -3.32 15.53 10.56
C PHE A 16 -2.77 15.99 9.21
N SER A 17 -1.42 16.00 9.08
CA SER A 17 -0.77 16.07 7.77
C SER A 17 -1.06 14.82 6.95
N GLY A 18 -0.79 14.85 5.63
CA GLY A 18 -0.94 13.66 4.78
C GLY A 18 -0.15 12.46 5.31
N GLY A 19 1.12 12.66 5.70
CA GLY A 19 1.95 11.61 6.27
C GLY A 19 1.47 11.11 7.62
N GLU A 20 0.96 12.00 8.48
CA GLU A 20 0.36 11.61 9.77
C GLU A 20 -0.89 10.76 9.59
N LYS A 21 -1.76 11.11 8.62
CA LYS A 21 -2.94 10.30 8.28
C LYS A 21 -2.56 8.89 7.88
N LYS A 22 -1.57 8.74 6.99
CA LYS A 22 -1.10 7.42 6.53
C LYS A 22 -0.51 6.58 7.66
N ARG A 23 0.31 7.18 8.51
CA ARG A 23 0.85 6.50 9.71
C ARG A 23 -0.26 6.08 10.67
N PHE A 24 -1.30 6.90 10.81
CA PHE A 24 -2.44 6.59 11.67
C PHE A 24 -3.29 5.45 11.11
N GLU A 25 -3.47 5.37 9.79
CA GLU A 25 -4.11 4.23 9.10
C GLU A 25 -3.39 2.92 9.41
N ILE A 26 -2.06 2.91 9.33
CA ILE A 26 -1.25 1.73 9.69
C ILE A 26 -1.36 1.39 11.17
N LEU A 27 -1.40 2.37 12.05
CA LEU A 27 -1.63 2.15 13.47
C LEU A 27 -3.00 1.51 13.74
N GLN A 28 -4.05 1.98 13.07
CA GLN A 28 -5.39 1.39 13.14
C GLN A 28 -5.38 -0.08 12.69
N MET A 29 -4.72 -0.39 11.57
CA MET A 29 -4.56 -1.76 11.09
C MET A 29 -3.87 -2.65 12.12
N ALA A 30 -2.79 -2.17 12.74
CA ALA A 30 -2.04 -2.89 13.76
C ALA A 30 -2.85 -3.15 15.04
N MET A 31 -3.74 -2.22 15.40
CA MET A 31 -4.59 -2.34 16.58
C MET A 31 -5.81 -3.24 16.34
N LEU A 32 -6.46 -3.09 15.20
CA LEU A 32 -7.68 -3.82 14.86
C LEU A 32 -7.42 -5.24 14.40
N LYS A 33 -6.22 -5.51 13.86
CA LYS A 33 -5.81 -6.80 13.31
C LYS A 33 -6.87 -7.43 12.40
N PRO A 34 -7.32 -6.71 11.37
CA PRO A 34 -8.39 -7.20 10.51
C PRO A 34 -7.92 -8.41 9.69
N LYS A 35 -8.85 -9.28 9.33
CA LYS A 35 -8.57 -10.41 8.42
C LYS A 35 -8.33 -9.94 6.98
N VAL A 36 -8.91 -8.82 6.59
CA VAL A 36 -8.73 -8.19 5.28
C VAL A 36 -8.49 -6.71 5.47
N SER A 37 -7.40 -6.20 4.92
CA SER A 37 -7.07 -4.78 4.87
C SER A 37 -7.01 -4.33 3.41
N ILE A 38 -7.61 -3.17 3.11
CA ILE A 38 -7.52 -2.53 1.80
C ILE A 38 -6.81 -1.19 1.99
N LEU A 39 -5.64 -1.06 1.38
CA LEU A 39 -4.78 0.12 1.43
C LEU A 39 -4.86 0.83 0.06
N ASP A 40 -5.66 1.88 0.01
CA ASP A 40 -5.91 2.62 -1.23
C ASP A 40 -4.99 3.85 -1.30
N GLU A 41 -4.05 3.82 -2.25
CA GLU A 41 -3.06 4.88 -2.50
C GLU A 41 -2.35 5.37 -1.22
N THR A 42 -1.97 4.44 -0.34
CA THR A 42 -1.34 4.73 0.97
C THR A 42 0.01 5.42 0.83
N ASP A 43 0.64 5.32 -0.32
CA ASP A 43 1.92 5.92 -0.70
C ASP A 43 1.79 7.34 -1.27
N SER A 44 0.59 7.79 -1.59
CA SER A 44 0.35 9.11 -2.19
C SER A 44 0.81 10.25 -1.28
N GLY A 45 1.67 11.14 -1.83
CA GLY A 45 2.18 12.32 -1.13
C GLY A 45 3.20 12.04 -0.04
N LEU A 46 3.73 10.82 0.08
CA LEU A 46 4.79 10.47 1.01
C LEU A 46 6.18 10.69 0.40
N ASP A 47 7.09 11.22 1.20
CA ASP A 47 8.53 11.18 0.88
C ASP A 47 9.08 9.76 1.09
N VAL A 48 10.34 9.55 0.71
CA VAL A 48 10.99 8.23 0.76
C VAL A 48 11.03 7.66 2.18
N ASP A 49 11.33 8.49 3.18
CA ASP A 49 11.44 8.05 4.56
C ASP A 49 10.06 7.68 5.15
N ALA A 50 9.04 8.50 4.87
CA ALA A 50 7.67 8.22 5.28
C ALA A 50 7.12 6.96 4.59
N LEU A 51 7.41 6.77 3.30
CA LEU A 51 7.05 5.57 2.55
C LEU A 51 7.64 4.32 3.18
N LYS A 52 8.93 4.36 3.56
CA LYS A 52 9.60 3.24 4.22
C LYS A 52 8.95 2.90 5.56
N ILE A 53 8.65 3.91 6.39
CA ILE A 53 7.99 3.70 7.69
C ILE A 53 6.62 3.04 7.53
N VAL A 54 5.82 3.52 6.57
CA VAL A 54 4.50 2.95 6.26
C VAL A 54 4.64 1.51 5.77
N SER A 55 5.58 1.26 4.87
CA SER A 55 5.83 -0.07 4.32
C SER A 55 6.30 -1.07 5.38
N ASP A 56 7.19 -0.65 6.27
CA ASP A 56 7.64 -1.47 7.41
C ASP A 56 6.46 -1.82 8.32
N GLY A 57 5.55 -0.88 8.55
CA GLY A 57 4.32 -1.11 9.32
C GLY A 57 3.38 -2.13 8.67
N VAL A 58 3.18 -2.03 7.36
CA VAL A 58 2.38 -3.00 6.59
C VAL A 58 3.01 -4.39 6.63
N ASN A 59 4.32 -4.48 6.38
CA ASN A 59 5.03 -5.75 6.38
C ASN A 59 5.01 -6.44 7.76
N ALA A 60 5.03 -5.66 8.85
CA ALA A 60 4.93 -6.20 10.21
C ALA A 60 3.58 -6.87 10.50
N GLU A 61 2.52 -6.45 9.80
CA GLU A 61 1.17 -7.00 9.97
C GLU A 61 0.87 -8.18 9.04
N ARG A 62 1.73 -8.48 8.07
CA ARG A 62 1.55 -9.62 7.15
C ARG A 62 1.70 -10.94 7.91
N ASN A 63 0.73 -11.84 7.74
CA ASN A 63 0.78 -13.21 8.25
C ASN A 63 -0.11 -14.13 7.38
N GLU A 64 -0.13 -15.42 7.70
CA GLU A 64 -0.88 -16.43 6.94
C GLU A 64 -2.40 -16.33 7.13
N ASP A 65 -2.86 -15.62 8.16
CA ASP A 65 -4.27 -15.53 8.54
C ASP A 65 -4.96 -14.25 8.05
N ASN A 66 -4.22 -13.35 7.38
CA ASN A 66 -4.77 -12.11 6.85
C ASN A 66 -4.48 -11.90 5.36
N ALA A 67 -5.30 -11.07 4.73
CA ALA A 67 -5.10 -10.60 3.37
C ALA A 67 -4.93 -9.08 3.38
N ILE A 68 -3.89 -8.59 2.70
CA ILE A 68 -3.65 -7.17 2.52
C ILE A 68 -3.71 -6.87 1.02
N VAL A 69 -4.70 -6.07 0.63
CA VAL A 69 -4.87 -5.57 -0.74
C VAL A 69 -4.31 -4.16 -0.80
N VAL A 70 -3.33 -3.94 -1.67
CA VAL A 70 -2.70 -2.64 -1.89
C VAL A 70 -3.09 -2.14 -3.26
N ILE A 71 -3.71 -0.96 -3.32
CA ILE A 71 -4.05 -0.27 -4.56
C ILE A 71 -3.05 0.87 -4.73
N THR A 72 -2.24 0.81 -5.77
CA THR A 72 -1.24 1.84 -6.07
C THR A 72 -0.97 1.91 -7.57
N HIS A 73 -0.56 3.06 -8.03
CA HIS A 73 0.00 3.27 -9.37
C HIS A 73 1.51 3.57 -9.32
N TYR A 74 2.10 3.53 -8.13
CA TYR A 74 3.53 3.77 -7.93
C TYR A 74 4.28 2.46 -7.69
N GLN A 75 5.15 2.13 -8.61
CA GLN A 75 6.03 0.97 -8.52
C GLN A 75 6.89 0.97 -7.25
N ARG A 76 7.37 2.14 -6.85
CA ARG A 76 8.24 2.30 -5.67
C ARG A 76 7.68 1.68 -4.39
N LEU A 77 6.37 1.68 -4.19
CA LEU A 77 5.77 1.04 -3.04
C LEU A 77 6.01 -0.48 -3.05
N LEU A 78 5.97 -1.09 -4.23
CA LEU A 78 6.13 -2.53 -4.40
C LEU A 78 7.58 -3.02 -4.20
N ASP A 79 8.55 -2.11 -4.22
CA ASP A 79 9.94 -2.40 -3.83
C ASP A 79 10.07 -2.64 -2.32
N TYR A 80 9.22 -1.99 -1.53
CA TYR A 80 9.19 -2.13 -0.07
C TYR A 80 8.16 -3.14 0.42
N ILE A 81 7.00 -3.22 -0.25
CA ILE A 81 5.93 -4.19 0.05
C ILE A 81 5.85 -5.15 -1.13
N VAL A 82 6.71 -6.17 -1.14
CA VAL A 82 6.72 -7.15 -2.21
C VAL A 82 5.43 -7.96 -2.18
N PRO A 83 4.57 -7.88 -3.21
CA PRO A 83 3.30 -8.60 -3.24
C PRO A 83 3.49 -10.08 -3.55
N ASP A 84 2.57 -10.92 -3.09
CA ASP A 84 2.49 -12.32 -3.52
C ASP A 84 1.83 -12.43 -4.89
N PHE A 85 0.82 -11.58 -5.15
CA PHE A 85 0.08 -11.51 -6.40
C PHE A 85 -0.08 -10.07 -6.87
N VAL A 86 -0.02 -9.87 -8.19
CA VAL A 86 -0.26 -8.58 -8.84
C VAL A 86 -1.40 -8.74 -9.84
N HIS A 87 -2.36 -7.84 -9.77
CA HIS A 87 -3.48 -7.76 -10.69
C HIS A 87 -3.46 -6.41 -11.41
N ILE A 88 -3.49 -6.45 -12.73
CA ILE A 88 -3.57 -5.23 -13.55
C ILE A 88 -5.03 -4.96 -13.87
N LEU A 89 -5.53 -3.82 -13.42
CA LEU A 89 -6.88 -3.34 -13.66
C LEU A 89 -6.90 -2.29 -14.77
N SER A 90 -7.74 -2.48 -15.78
CA SER A 90 -7.98 -1.51 -16.85
C SER A 90 -9.44 -1.53 -17.25
N ASP A 91 -10.05 -0.35 -17.38
CA ASP A 91 -11.46 -0.18 -17.77
C ASP A 91 -12.45 -1.07 -16.97
N GLY A 92 -12.21 -1.18 -15.65
CA GLY A 92 -13.04 -1.96 -14.75
C GLY A 92 -12.83 -3.47 -14.81
N ASN A 93 -11.86 -3.96 -15.56
CA ASN A 93 -11.55 -5.37 -15.71
C ASN A 93 -10.12 -5.71 -15.31
N ILE A 94 -9.92 -6.87 -14.69
CA ILE A 94 -8.59 -7.42 -14.47
C ILE A 94 -8.10 -8.02 -15.79
N ILE A 95 -7.11 -7.37 -16.40
CA ILE A 95 -6.58 -7.78 -17.72
C ILE A 95 -5.40 -8.75 -17.62
N LYS A 96 -4.70 -8.76 -16.49
CA LYS A 96 -3.58 -9.67 -16.24
C LYS A 96 -3.40 -9.91 -14.74
N THR A 97 -3.01 -11.12 -14.39
CA THR A 97 -2.64 -11.54 -13.04
C THR A 97 -1.30 -12.26 -13.07
N GLY A 98 -0.43 -11.98 -12.13
CA GLY A 98 0.88 -12.63 -12.03
C GLY A 98 1.50 -12.43 -10.64
N GLY A 99 2.77 -12.77 -10.54
CA GLY A 99 3.57 -12.55 -9.34
C GLY A 99 4.22 -11.16 -9.30
N PRO A 100 5.20 -10.95 -8.39
CA PRO A 100 5.92 -9.68 -8.27
C PRO A 100 6.59 -9.21 -9.56
N GLU A 101 7.00 -10.11 -10.43
CA GLU A 101 7.62 -9.84 -11.74
C GLU A 101 6.71 -9.05 -12.68
N LEU A 102 5.39 -9.20 -12.53
CA LEU A 102 4.42 -8.45 -13.33
C LEU A 102 4.49 -6.94 -13.06
N ALA A 103 4.77 -6.55 -11.83
CA ALA A 103 4.98 -5.15 -11.47
C ALA A 103 6.20 -4.56 -12.17
N LEU A 104 7.31 -5.32 -12.23
CA LEU A 104 8.53 -4.91 -12.95
C LEU A 104 8.29 -4.83 -14.49
N GLU A 105 7.48 -5.71 -15.02
CA GLU A 105 7.08 -5.68 -16.44
C GLU A 105 6.31 -4.40 -16.79
N VAL A 106 5.38 -3.99 -15.91
CA VAL A 106 4.64 -2.73 -16.08
C VAL A 106 5.56 -1.51 -16.02
N GLU A 107 6.50 -1.49 -15.09
CA GLU A 107 7.47 -0.40 -14.98
C GLU A 107 8.31 -0.25 -16.24
N LYS A 108 8.80 -1.37 -16.77
CA LYS A 108 9.68 -1.41 -17.93
C LYS A 108 8.96 -1.08 -19.25
N ASN A 109 7.77 -1.61 -19.44
CA ASN A 109 7.06 -1.61 -20.74
C ASN A 109 5.83 -0.70 -20.75
N GLY A 110 5.42 -0.17 -19.58
CA GLY A 110 4.18 0.58 -19.42
C GLY A 110 2.92 -0.27 -19.56
N TYR A 111 1.78 0.32 -19.24
CA TYR A 111 0.47 -0.35 -19.33
C TYR A 111 0.06 -0.64 -20.79
N ALA A 112 0.46 0.22 -21.73
CA ALA A 112 0.11 0.07 -23.15
C ALA A 112 0.62 -1.25 -23.75
N GLY A 113 1.79 -1.71 -23.33
CA GLY A 113 2.35 -2.99 -23.78
C GLY A 113 1.52 -4.19 -23.34
N LEU A 114 0.85 -4.10 -22.19
CA LEU A 114 -0.01 -5.17 -21.66
C LEU A 114 -1.41 -5.17 -22.27
N ILE A 115 -1.96 -3.99 -22.55
CA ILE A 115 -3.30 -3.85 -23.16
C ILE A 115 -3.27 -4.34 -24.61
N ASN A 116 -2.20 -4.08 -25.33
CA ASN A 116 -2.05 -4.51 -26.74
C ASN A 116 -1.69 -5.99 -26.88
N ALA A 117 -1.23 -6.66 -25.82
CA ALA A 117 -0.90 -8.09 -25.81
C ALA A 117 -2.10 -8.97 -25.39
N ALA A 118 -3.17 -8.36 -24.92
CA ALA A 118 -4.42 -9.03 -24.58
C ALA A 118 -5.40 -8.91 -25.75
#